data_f88f5c1687d2049ecd68308b1c6f4a59
#
_entry.id   f88f5c1687d2049ecd68308b1c6f4a59
#
_cell.length_a   1.000
_cell.length_b   1.000
_cell.length_c   1.000
_cell.angle_alpha   90.00
_cell.angle_beta   90.00
_cell.angle_gamma   90.00
#
_symmetry.space_group_name_H-M   'P 1'
#
loop_
_entity.id
_entity.type
_entity.pdbx_description
1 polymer ?
#
loop_
_entity_poly.entity_id
_entity_poly.type
_entity_poly.pdbx_seq_one_letter_code
_entity_poly.pdbx_strand_id
1 'polypeptide(L)'
;VFNTKDDLQARWVRRQCHRHVDLPRHTLPSPQAFVTAAVAGMGWGLQPQALIASQLRDGLLVELVPDTPLDVPLYWQHARAASALLDTLSRQVLSAARAALLPA
;
A
#
# COMPACT_ATOMS: atom_id res chain seq x y z
N VAL A 1 2.07 3.34 -10.65
CA VAL A 1 2.84 3.79 -9.45
C VAL A 1 2.29 5.13 -8.95
N PHE A 2 2.49 5.42 -7.68
CA PHE A 2 2.03 6.66 -7.06
C PHE A 2 2.85 7.88 -7.54
N ASN A 3 4.16 7.76 -7.53
CA ASN A 3 5.08 8.78 -8.03
C ASN A 3 6.41 8.13 -8.46
N THR A 4 7.38 8.95 -8.87
CA THR A 4 8.69 8.47 -9.33
C THR A 4 9.53 7.78 -8.25
N LYS A 5 9.21 7.99 -6.98
CA LYS A 5 9.89 7.36 -5.84
C LYS A 5 9.25 6.04 -5.42
N ASP A 6 8.06 5.74 -5.94
CA ASP A 6 7.35 4.50 -5.64
C ASP A 6 8.00 3.35 -6.40
N ASP A 7 8.66 2.48 -5.67
CA ASP A 7 9.36 1.30 -6.21
C ASP A 7 8.68 -0.02 -5.85
N LEU A 8 7.48 0.03 -5.25
CA LEU A 8 6.82 -1.16 -4.72
C LEU A 8 6.54 -2.20 -5.80
N GLN A 9 6.02 -1.78 -6.96
CA GLN A 9 5.73 -2.68 -8.07
C GLN A 9 7.00 -3.32 -8.60
N ALA A 10 8.06 -2.54 -8.77
CA ALA A 10 9.36 -3.04 -9.21
C ALA A 10 9.94 -4.07 -8.23
N ARG A 11 9.82 -3.81 -6.93
CA ARG A 11 10.26 -4.73 -5.87
C ARG A 11 9.47 -6.03 -5.91
N TRP A 12 8.16 -5.95 -6.06
CA TRP A 12 7.31 -7.14 -6.14
C TRP A 12 7.63 -7.98 -7.37
N VAL A 13 7.77 -7.36 -8.55
CA VAL A 13 8.14 -8.07 -9.79
C VAL A 13 9.50 -8.73 -9.65
N ARG A 14 10.49 -8.04 -9.09
CA ARG A 14 11.82 -8.60 -8.84
C ARG A 14 11.75 -9.83 -7.94
N ARG A 15 10.90 -9.79 -6.93
CA ARG A 15 10.68 -10.90 -6.01
C ARG A 15 10.04 -12.11 -6.70
N GLN A 16 9.09 -11.88 -7.61
CA GLN A 16 8.41 -12.94 -8.36
C GLN A 16 9.28 -13.52 -9.48
N CYS A 17 10.01 -12.69 -10.20
CA CYS A 17 10.80 -13.07 -11.37
C CYS A 17 12.26 -13.37 -11.05
N HIS A 18 12.72 -13.06 -9.83
CA HIS A 18 14.11 -13.20 -9.38
C HIS A 18 15.10 -12.38 -10.24
N ARG A 19 14.65 -11.32 -10.89
CA ARG A 19 15.45 -10.40 -11.68
C ARG A 19 14.78 -9.04 -11.78
N HIS A 20 15.58 -8.04 -12.13
CA HIS A 20 15.05 -6.71 -12.47
C HIS A 20 14.35 -6.77 -13.84
N VAL A 21 13.16 -6.18 -13.91
CA VAL A 21 12.39 -6.04 -15.15
C VAL A 21 11.99 -4.58 -15.29
N ASP A 22 12.29 -3.97 -16.42
CA ASP A 22 11.80 -2.64 -16.73
C ASP A 22 10.31 -2.70 -17.06
N LEU A 23 9.51 -1.99 -16.29
CA LEU A 23 8.06 -1.99 -16.42
C LEU A 23 7.59 -0.68 -17.06
N PRO A 24 6.76 -0.74 -18.12
CA PRO A 24 5.99 0.42 -18.51
C PRO A 24 5.03 0.78 -17.36
N ARG A 25 4.85 2.08 -17.10
CA ARG A 25 4.06 2.51 -15.95
C ARG A 25 3.22 3.74 -16.23
N HIS A 26 2.09 3.82 -15.55
CA HIS A 26 1.33 5.05 -15.35
C HIS A 26 1.65 5.60 -13.96
N THR A 27 1.64 6.92 -13.82
CA THR A 27 1.83 7.60 -12.54
C THR A 27 0.53 8.25 -12.12
N LEU A 28 0.01 7.86 -10.96
CA LEU A 28 -1.26 8.33 -10.41
C LEU A 28 -1.05 8.72 -8.94
N PRO A 29 -0.85 10.00 -8.63
CA PRO A 29 -0.48 10.45 -7.28
C PRO A 29 -1.70 10.59 -6.35
N SER A 30 -2.61 9.64 -6.40
CA SER A 30 -3.79 9.55 -5.53
C SER A 30 -4.12 8.08 -5.30
N PRO A 31 -4.18 7.62 -4.04
CA PRO A 31 -4.57 6.23 -3.76
C PRO A 31 -5.94 5.88 -4.32
N GLN A 32 -6.90 6.79 -4.25
CA GLN A 32 -8.24 6.56 -4.78
C GLN A 32 -8.25 6.45 -6.31
N ALA A 33 -7.52 7.33 -7.00
CA ALA A 33 -7.38 7.26 -8.45
C ALA A 33 -6.67 5.97 -8.89
N PHE A 34 -5.74 5.50 -8.10
CA PHE A 34 -5.02 4.25 -8.32
C PHE A 34 -5.98 3.05 -8.35
N VAL A 35 -6.88 2.98 -7.36
CA VAL A 35 -7.92 1.94 -7.30
C VAL A 35 -8.87 2.06 -8.49
N THR A 36 -9.35 3.26 -8.77
CA THR A 36 -10.27 3.53 -9.89
C THR A 36 -9.67 3.11 -11.23
N ALA A 37 -8.41 3.43 -11.47
CA ALA A 37 -7.71 3.05 -12.69
C ALA A 37 -7.56 1.52 -12.82
N ALA A 38 -7.25 0.83 -11.74
CA ALA A 38 -7.15 -0.63 -11.75
C ALA A 38 -8.50 -1.29 -12.05
N VAL A 39 -9.58 -0.81 -11.43
CA VAL A 39 -10.95 -1.29 -11.72
C VAL A 39 -11.33 -1.04 -13.17
N ALA A 40 -10.92 0.09 -13.74
CA ALA A 40 -11.17 0.44 -15.14
C ALA A 40 -10.33 -0.37 -16.15
N GLY A 41 -9.39 -1.19 -15.67
CA GLY A 41 -8.58 -2.03 -16.54
C GLY A 41 -7.36 -1.34 -17.16
N MET A 42 -6.90 -0.23 -16.58
CA MET A 42 -5.70 0.47 -17.09
C MET A 42 -4.41 -0.31 -16.83
N GLY A 43 -4.42 -1.18 -15.86
CA GLY A 43 -3.23 -1.95 -15.49
C GLY A 43 -3.38 -2.59 -14.13
N TRP A 44 -2.26 -3.00 -13.56
CA TRP A 44 -2.18 -3.60 -12.24
C TRP A 44 -1.29 -2.75 -11.32
N GLY A 45 -1.37 -3.00 -10.05
CA GLY A 45 -0.50 -2.34 -9.08
C GLY A 45 -0.61 -2.96 -7.70
N LEU A 46 0.27 -2.54 -6.81
CA LEU A 46 0.20 -2.88 -5.40
C LEU A 46 -0.71 -1.87 -4.70
N GLN A 47 -1.66 -2.38 -3.96
CA GLN A 47 -2.65 -1.60 -3.26
C GLN A 47 -2.65 -2.01 -1.78
N PRO A 48 -2.84 -1.07 -0.85
CA PRO A 48 -3.08 -1.45 0.54
C PRO A 48 -4.32 -2.34 0.64
N GLN A 49 -4.18 -3.47 1.28
CA GLN A 49 -5.25 -4.47 1.37
C GLN A 49 -6.55 -3.88 1.95
N ALA A 50 -6.44 -3.03 2.95
CA ALA A 50 -7.60 -2.41 3.57
C ALA A 50 -8.38 -1.49 2.62
N LEU A 51 -7.72 -0.88 1.62
CA LEU A 51 -8.37 0.02 0.67
C LEU A 51 -9.13 -0.72 -0.43
N ILE A 52 -8.80 -1.97 -0.69
CA ILE A 52 -9.36 -2.74 -1.81
C ILE A 52 -10.16 -3.96 -1.38
N ALA A 53 -10.39 -4.12 -0.09
CA ALA A 53 -11.09 -5.30 0.43
C ALA A 53 -12.48 -5.48 -0.20
N SER A 54 -13.24 -4.40 -0.36
CA SER A 54 -14.57 -4.46 -0.98
C SER A 54 -14.51 -4.79 -2.46
N GLN A 55 -13.55 -4.22 -3.20
CA GLN A 55 -13.38 -4.49 -4.62
C GLN A 55 -12.97 -5.94 -4.88
N LEU A 56 -12.12 -6.52 -4.04
CA LEU A 56 -11.78 -7.94 -4.13
C LEU A 56 -12.98 -8.82 -3.81
N ARG A 57 -13.72 -8.50 -2.76
CA ARG A 57 -14.92 -9.26 -2.38
C ARG A 57 -15.98 -9.23 -3.48
N ASP A 58 -16.17 -8.10 -4.13
CA ASP A 58 -17.19 -7.89 -5.15
C ASP A 58 -16.74 -8.34 -6.55
N GLY A 59 -15.51 -8.83 -6.68
CA GLY A 59 -14.98 -9.32 -7.96
C GLY A 59 -14.55 -8.23 -8.93
N LEU A 60 -14.47 -6.97 -8.50
CA LEU A 60 -14.03 -5.84 -9.33
C LEU A 60 -12.51 -5.83 -9.52
N LEU A 61 -11.78 -6.38 -8.57
CA LEU A 61 -10.34 -6.60 -8.61
C LEU A 61 -10.04 -8.06 -8.30
N VAL A 62 -8.95 -8.56 -8.86
CA VAL A 62 -8.45 -9.91 -8.57
C VAL A 62 -6.96 -9.84 -8.26
N GLU A 63 -6.47 -10.77 -7.46
CA GLU A 63 -5.03 -10.92 -7.24
C GLU A 63 -4.36 -11.40 -8.51
N LEU A 64 -3.33 -10.70 -8.96
CA LEU A 64 -2.58 -11.08 -10.15
C LEU A 64 -1.85 -12.41 -9.94
N VAL A 65 -1.19 -12.57 -8.82
CA VAL A 65 -0.61 -13.83 -8.34
C VAL A 65 -1.08 -14.02 -6.90
N PRO A 66 -1.89 -15.04 -6.61
CA PRO A 66 -2.41 -15.25 -5.25
C PRO A 66 -1.30 -15.46 -4.22
N ASP A 67 -1.57 -14.97 -3.01
CA ASP A 67 -0.70 -15.16 -1.84
C ASP A 67 0.73 -14.64 -2.01
N THR A 68 0.88 -13.49 -2.69
CA THR A 68 2.16 -12.82 -2.86
C THR A 68 2.17 -11.39 -2.32
N PRO A 69 1.75 -11.16 -1.05
CA PRO A 69 1.76 -9.81 -0.49
C PRO A 69 3.18 -9.28 -0.33
N LEU A 70 3.30 -7.96 -0.37
CA LEU A 70 4.52 -7.25 -0.02
C LEU A 70 4.23 -6.43 1.23
N ASP A 71 4.82 -6.82 2.36
CA ASP A 71 4.63 -6.12 3.62
C ASP A 71 5.52 -4.88 3.65
N VAL A 72 4.90 -3.75 3.98
CA VAL A 72 5.59 -2.46 4.11
C VAL A 72 5.48 -2.00 5.55
N PRO A 73 6.59 -1.91 6.28
CA PRO A 73 6.57 -1.40 7.65
C PRO A 73 6.12 0.05 7.68
N LEU A 74 5.26 0.37 8.63
CA LEU A 74 4.80 1.74 8.87
C LEU A 74 5.24 2.18 10.26
N TYR A 75 5.63 3.45 10.36
CA TYR A 75 6.13 4.04 11.59
C TYR A 75 5.38 5.32 11.90
N TRP A 76 4.93 5.46 13.14
CA TRP A 76 4.39 6.73 13.62
C TRP A 76 5.53 7.62 14.09
N GLN A 77 5.64 8.81 13.54
CA GLN A 77 6.68 9.77 13.86
C GLN A 77 6.09 11.12 14.22
N HIS A 78 6.67 11.79 15.19
CA HIS A 78 6.34 13.15 15.56
C HIS A 78 7.56 13.87 16.12
N ALA A 79 7.53 15.20 16.17
CA ALA A 79 8.61 15.97 16.76
C ALA A 79 8.74 15.65 18.25
N ARG A 80 9.97 15.43 18.72
CA ARG A 80 10.24 15.12 20.13
C ARG A 80 9.73 16.23 21.05
N ALA A 81 9.86 17.49 20.65
CA ALA A 81 9.37 18.64 21.43
C ALA A 81 7.85 18.64 21.63
N ALA A 82 7.10 17.97 20.76
CA ALA A 82 5.65 17.86 20.84
C ALA A 82 5.17 16.57 21.52
N SER A 83 6.04 15.74 22.07
CA SER A 83 5.68 14.43 22.63
C SER A 83 4.59 14.50 23.68
N ALA A 84 4.66 15.46 24.60
CA ALA A 84 3.67 15.59 25.66
C ALA A 84 2.29 15.97 25.10
N LEU A 85 2.22 16.86 24.10
CA LEU A 85 0.97 17.26 23.45
C LEU A 85 0.37 16.15 22.61
N LEU A 86 1.21 15.32 22.01
CA LEU A 86 0.78 14.26 21.08
C LEU A 86 0.66 12.90 21.74
N ASP A 87 0.85 12.79 23.06
CA ASP A 87 0.82 11.49 23.75
C ASP A 87 -0.52 10.78 23.60
N THR A 88 -1.64 11.45 23.82
CA THR A 88 -2.97 10.87 23.65
C THR A 88 -3.24 10.48 22.21
N LEU A 89 -2.89 11.35 21.25
CA LEU A 89 -3.05 11.05 19.82
C LEU A 89 -2.19 9.86 19.44
N SER A 90 -0.94 9.81 19.86
CA SER A 90 -0.03 8.69 19.57
C SER A 90 -0.56 7.36 20.10
N ARG A 91 -1.13 7.34 21.31
CA ARG A 91 -1.74 6.12 21.85
C ARG A 91 -2.92 5.68 21.01
N GLN A 92 -3.76 6.59 20.56
CA GLN A 92 -4.92 6.27 19.72
C GLN A 92 -4.49 5.77 18.34
N VAL A 93 -3.49 6.41 17.71
CA VAL A 93 -2.95 5.99 16.42
C VAL A 93 -2.35 4.57 16.52
N LEU A 94 -1.54 4.31 17.54
CA LEU A 94 -0.93 3.00 17.74
C LEU A 94 -1.97 1.92 18.04
N SER A 95 -3.01 2.25 18.80
CA SER A 95 -4.11 1.32 19.08
C SER A 95 -4.88 0.98 17.80
N ALA A 96 -5.20 1.98 17.00
CA ALA A 96 -5.88 1.76 15.70
C ALA A 96 -5.02 0.96 14.74
N ALA A 97 -3.71 1.24 14.70
CA ALA A 97 -2.78 0.52 13.84
C ALA A 97 -2.66 -0.96 14.24
N ARG A 98 -2.60 -1.26 15.53
CA ARG A 98 -2.57 -2.64 16.03
C ARG A 98 -3.83 -3.42 15.69
N ALA A 99 -4.97 -2.72 15.62
CA ALA A 99 -6.25 -3.35 15.25
C ALA A 99 -6.39 -3.57 13.74
N ALA A 100 -5.82 -2.70 12.90
CA ALA A 100 -6.03 -2.67 11.46
C ALA A 100 -4.87 -3.23 10.64
N LEU A 101 -3.65 -3.24 11.19
CA LEU A 101 -2.43 -3.64 10.49
C LEU A 101 -1.89 -4.97 11.03
N LEU A 102 -1.02 -5.59 10.25
CA LEU A 102 -0.32 -6.81 10.67
C LEU A 102 0.62 -6.50 11.85
N PRO A 103 0.87 -7.46 12.75
CA PRO A 103 1.85 -7.31 13.82
C PRO A 103 3.24 -7.03 13.27
N ALA A 104 4.01 -6.24 14.02
CA ALA A 104 5.40 -5.93 13.66
C ALA A 104 6.29 -7.19 13.76
#